data_f2655fc903f8b4d29e1d574e84d3e22b
#
_entry.id   f2655fc903f8b4d29e1d574e84d3e22b
#
_cell.length_a   1.000
_cell.length_b   1.000
_cell.length_c   1.000
_cell.angle_alpha   90.00
_cell.angle_beta   90.00
_cell.angle_gamma   90.00
#
_symmetry.space_group_name_H-M   'P 1'
#
loop_
_entity.id
_entity.type
_entity.pdbx_description
1 polymer ?
#
loop_
_entity_poly.entity_id
_entity_poly.type
_entity_poly.pdbx_seq_one_letter_code
_entity_poly.pdbx_strand_id
1 'polypeptide(L)'
;FPGDIYVAGVVHEECFEGVAAREISAYVKPDYVIIGEASQLNMKIGQRGRAEIVVETFGVPAHSASPHKGVNAVYKMCKIIEEINKLTPPHHDVLGDGILELVDVKSSPYPGASVVPDYCRATYDRRLLTGETKESVLAPLQELLDRMMKEDPQLKAKVSYAVGQEKCWTGETIEAERFFPGWLFGKNEDWVQNIYK
;
A
#
# COMPACT_ATOMS: atom_id res chain seq x y z
N PHE A 1 -26.67 -5.21 30.26
CA PHE A 1 -26.42 -5.24 28.80
C PHE A 1 -26.59 -6.68 28.32
N PRO A 2 -27.46 -6.93 27.35
CA PRO A 2 -27.60 -8.26 26.77
C PRO A 2 -26.50 -8.51 25.74
N GLY A 3 -25.52 -9.33 26.12
CA GLY A 3 -24.39 -9.67 25.27
C GLY A 3 -23.04 -9.50 25.96
N ASP A 4 -21.98 -9.77 25.21
CA ASP A 4 -20.60 -9.71 25.69
C ASP A 4 -19.91 -8.45 25.18
N ILE A 5 -19.03 -7.87 25.98
CA ILE A 5 -18.19 -6.75 25.61
C ILE A 5 -16.73 -7.21 25.72
N TYR A 6 -16.00 -7.10 24.61
CA TYR A 6 -14.57 -7.40 24.55
C TYR A 6 -13.77 -6.10 24.41
N VAL A 7 -12.72 -5.97 25.20
CA VAL A 7 -11.76 -4.86 25.10
C VAL A 7 -10.45 -5.42 24.56
N ALA A 8 -9.99 -4.93 23.42
CA ALA A 8 -8.79 -5.39 22.77
C ALA A 8 -7.71 -4.30 22.73
N GLY A 9 -6.51 -4.62 23.24
CA GLY A 9 -5.29 -3.84 23.00
C GLY A 9 -4.51 -4.46 21.85
N VAL A 10 -4.43 -3.75 20.73
CA VAL A 10 -3.82 -4.26 19.49
C VAL A 10 -2.34 -3.86 19.44
N VAL A 11 -1.46 -4.80 19.07
CA VAL A 11 -0.03 -4.53 18.85
C VAL A 11 0.21 -4.08 17.39
N HIS A 12 1.26 -3.28 17.19
CA HIS A 12 1.72 -2.82 15.87
C HIS A 12 0.67 -2.10 15.02
N GLU A 13 -0.34 -1.48 15.63
CA GLU A 13 -1.37 -0.77 14.87
C GLU A 13 -0.75 0.34 14.02
N GLU A 14 0.10 1.19 14.57
CA GLU A 14 0.70 2.36 13.92
C GLU A 14 1.69 2.02 12.78
N CYS A 15 2.20 0.82 12.75
CA CYS A 15 3.15 0.39 11.71
C CYS A 15 2.64 -0.75 10.84
N PHE A 16 1.55 -1.43 11.22
CA PHE A 16 1.04 -2.59 10.49
C PHE A 16 -0.50 -2.68 10.47
N GLU A 17 -1.18 -1.58 10.69
CA GLU A 17 -2.64 -1.38 10.65
C GLU A 17 -3.39 -2.53 11.35
N GLY A 18 -4.43 -3.08 10.70
CA GLY A 18 -5.34 -4.09 11.29
C GLY A 18 -4.85 -5.54 11.28
N VAL A 19 -3.57 -5.84 10.97
CA VAL A 19 -3.10 -7.23 10.85
C VAL A 19 -3.29 -8.01 12.14
N ALA A 20 -2.92 -7.43 13.29
CA ALA A 20 -3.12 -8.09 14.59
C ALA A 20 -4.61 -8.12 15.00
N ALA A 21 -5.38 -7.08 14.67
CA ALA A 21 -6.82 -7.03 14.94
C ALA A 21 -7.60 -8.12 14.19
N ARG A 22 -7.12 -8.52 13.01
CA ARG A 22 -7.73 -9.60 12.21
C ARG A 22 -7.82 -10.91 13.00
N GLU A 23 -6.78 -11.29 13.71
CA GLU A 23 -6.75 -12.51 14.51
C GLU A 23 -7.74 -12.43 15.69
N ILE A 24 -7.82 -11.28 16.33
CA ILE A 24 -8.78 -11.03 17.43
C ILE A 24 -10.22 -11.13 16.88
N SER A 25 -10.50 -10.49 15.74
CA SER A 25 -11.82 -10.52 15.12
C SER A 25 -12.22 -11.93 14.68
N ALA A 26 -11.27 -12.72 14.16
CA ALA A 26 -11.51 -14.10 13.77
C ALA A 26 -11.85 -15.00 14.97
N TYR A 27 -11.25 -14.74 16.13
CA TYR A 27 -11.49 -15.47 17.37
C TYR A 27 -12.82 -15.07 18.04
N VAL A 28 -13.04 -13.76 18.22
CA VAL A 28 -14.21 -13.21 18.93
C VAL A 28 -15.48 -13.25 18.07
N LYS A 29 -15.35 -13.04 16.74
CA LYS A 29 -16.46 -12.90 15.77
C LYS A 29 -17.50 -11.87 16.23
N PRO A 30 -17.09 -10.61 16.44
CA PRO A 30 -17.96 -9.59 16.98
C PRO A 30 -19.06 -9.20 15.97
N ASP A 31 -20.25 -8.86 16.45
CA ASP A 31 -21.32 -8.28 15.63
C ASP A 31 -20.98 -6.84 15.23
N TYR A 32 -20.32 -6.09 16.13
CA TYR A 32 -19.89 -4.70 15.94
C TYR A 32 -18.50 -4.47 16.49
N VAL A 33 -17.76 -3.55 15.85
CA VAL A 33 -16.43 -3.12 16.30
C VAL A 33 -16.44 -1.59 16.46
N ILE A 34 -15.98 -1.12 17.62
CA ILE A 34 -15.76 0.30 17.87
C ILE A 34 -14.26 0.50 18.01
N ILE A 35 -13.70 1.40 17.18
CA ILE A 35 -12.28 1.73 17.16
C ILE A 35 -12.09 3.06 17.88
N GLY A 36 -11.26 3.05 18.93
CA GLY A 36 -10.97 4.23 19.76
C GLY A 36 -9.88 5.10 19.17
N GLU A 37 -10.23 5.85 18.13
CA GLU A 37 -9.32 6.77 17.43
C GLU A 37 -9.64 8.24 17.72
N ALA A 38 -8.65 9.12 17.51
CA ALA A 38 -8.82 10.56 17.63
C ALA A 38 -9.77 11.09 16.54
N SER A 39 -11.01 11.38 16.91
CA SER A 39 -12.06 11.82 16.00
C SER A 39 -12.71 13.15 16.41
N GLN A 40 -12.14 13.86 17.40
CA GLN A 40 -12.74 15.05 18.02
C GLN A 40 -14.16 14.76 18.56
N LEU A 41 -14.33 13.58 19.15
CA LEU A 41 -15.61 13.06 19.65
C LEU A 41 -16.72 12.95 18.58
N ASN A 42 -16.35 12.90 17.31
CA ASN A 42 -17.28 12.62 16.22
C ASN A 42 -17.26 11.14 15.86
N MET A 43 -18.42 10.60 15.59
CA MET A 43 -18.54 9.26 15.04
C MET A 43 -18.08 9.25 13.59
N LYS A 44 -17.11 8.38 13.28
CA LYS A 44 -16.67 8.09 11.90
C LYS A 44 -17.32 6.81 11.43
N ILE A 45 -17.98 6.86 10.29
CA ILE A 45 -18.70 5.72 9.70
C ILE A 45 -18.01 5.16 8.46
N GLY A 46 -16.81 5.63 8.16
CA GLY A 46 -16.00 5.16 7.04
C GLY A 46 -14.61 5.76 7.05
N GLN A 47 -13.71 5.10 6.35
CA GLN A 47 -12.36 5.60 6.10
C GLN A 47 -11.81 5.04 4.79
N ARG A 48 -10.88 5.79 4.20
CA ARG A 48 -10.07 5.28 3.08
C ARG A 48 -9.16 4.17 3.58
N GLY A 49 -8.97 3.17 2.74
CA GLY A 49 -7.97 2.15 2.99
C GLY A 49 -6.56 2.64 2.65
N ARG A 50 -5.59 1.77 2.87
CA ARG A 50 -4.19 2.02 2.54
C ARG A 50 -3.57 0.79 1.88
N ALA A 51 -2.73 1.03 0.88
CA ALA A 51 -1.82 0.03 0.36
C ALA A 51 -0.43 0.62 0.16
N GLU A 52 0.58 -0.21 0.26
CA GLU A 52 1.94 0.14 -0.10
C GLU A 52 2.34 -0.66 -1.33
N ILE A 53 2.56 0.05 -2.45
CA ILE A 53 2.87 -0.55 -3.74
C ILE A 53 4.36 -0.36 -4.04
N VAL A 54 4.99 -1.43 -4.50
CA VAL A 54 6.40 -1.45 -4.87
C VAL A 54 6.52 -1.64 -6.37
N VAL A 55 7.29 -0.77 -7.00
CA VAL A 55 7.74 -0.91 -8.37
C VAL A 55 9.24 -1.16 -8.37
N GLU A 56 9.67 -2.17 -9.09
CA GLU A 56 11.08 -2.57 -9.18
C GLU A 56 11.53 -2.54 -10.62
N THR A 57 12.75 -2.06 -10.86
CA THR A 57 13.41 -2.13 -12.17
C THR A 57 14.72 -2.85 -12.05
N PHE A 58 15.01 -3.66 -13.08
CA PHE A 58 16.19 -4.50 -13.16
C PHE A 58 17.02 -4.08 -14.38
N GLY A 59 18.29 -3.79 -14.15
CA GLY A 59 19.24 -3.37 -15.15
C GLY A 59 20.37 -4.37 -15.38
N VAL A 60 21.45 -3.88 -15.96
CA VAL A 60 22.69 -4.61 -16.15
C VAL A 60 23.86 -3.74 -15.64
N PRO A 61 24.64 -4.20 -14.67
CA PRO A 61 25.73 -3.40 -14.13
C PRO A 61 26.87 -3.23 -15.15
N ALA A 62 27.52 -2.09 -15.10
CA ALA A 62 28.71 -1.79 -15.88
C ALA A 62 29.56 -0.75 -15.16
N HIS A 63 30.82 -0.63 -15.55
CA HIS A 63 31.67 0.46 -15.06
C HIS A 63 31.13 1.81 -15.58
N SER A 64 31.06 2.82 -14.72
CA SER A 64 30.48 4.15 -15.06
C SER A 64 31.21 4.85 -16.22
N ALA A 65 32.47 4.53 -16.47
CA ALA A 65 33.21 5.00 -17.66
C ALA A 65 32.82 4.32 -18.98
N SER A 66 32.01 3.22 -18.90
CA SER A 66 31.52 2.48 -20.08
C SER A 66 30.02 2.18 -19.94
N PRO A 67 29.17 3.21 -19.75
CA PRO A 67 27.76 3.01 -19.39
C PRO A 67 26.96 2.32 -20.49
N HIS A 68 27.40 2.41 -21.75
CA HIS A 68 26.79 1.77 -22.91
C HIS A 68 26.84 0.22 -22.86
N LYS A 69 27.66 -0.35 -21.97
CA LYS A 69 27.73 -1.82 -21.74
C LYS A 69 26.73 -2.31 -20.71
N GLY A 70 26.04 -1.39 -20.02
CA GLY A 70 25.07 -1.68 -19.00
C GLY A 70 23.67 -1.18 -19.33
N VAL A 71 22.72 -1.45 -18.41
CA VAL A 71 21.38 -0.89 -18.42
C VAL A 71 21.14 -0.26 -17.06
N ASN A 72 20.96 1.04 -17.02
CA ASN A 72 20.78 1.78 -15.77
C ASN A 72 19.34 1.64 -15.26
N ALA A 73 19.15 0.91 -14.18
CA ALA A 73 17.85 0.68 -13.57
C ALA A 73 17.20 1.98 -13.07
N VAL A 74 17.99 2.94 -12.59
CA VAL A 74 17.47 4.23 -12.12
C VAL A 74 16.86 5.03 -13.26
N TYR A 75 17.52 5.09 -14.43
CA TYR A 75 16.94 5.78 -15.60
C TYR A 75 15.66 5.12 -16.10
N LYS A 76 15.56 3.79 -15.99
CA LYS A 76 14.33 3.07 -16.33
C LYS A 76 13.23 3.40 -15.30
N MET A 77 13.56 3.46 -14.02
CA MET A 77 12.62 3.84 -12.96
C MET A 77 12.10 5.27 -13.13
N CYS A 78 12.96 6.24 -13.46
CA CYS A 78 12.54 7.63 -13.69
C CYS A 78 11.44 7.72 -14.76
N LYS A 79 11.59 6.98 -15.87
CA LYS A 79 10.56 6.94 -16.91
C LYS A 79 9.24 6.35 -16.43
N ILE A 80 9.30 5.29 -15.63
CA ILE A 80 8.10 4.67 -15.03
C ILE A 80 7.41 5.65 -14.09
N ILE A 81 8.16 6.35 -13.23
CA ILE A 81 7.61 7.35 -12.30
C ILE A 81 6.87 8.46 -13.06
N GLU A 82 7.46 8.97 -14.17
CA GLU A 82 6.81 9.97 -15.02
C GLU A 82 5.48 9.48 -15.58
N GLU A 83 5.39 8.22 -15.99
CA GLU A 83 4.15 7.64 -16.51
C GLU A 83 3.12 7.35 -15.40
N ILE A 84 3.56 6.84 -14.24
CA ILE A 84 2.68 6.63 -13.08
C ILE A 84 2.07 7.94 -12.60
N ASN A 85 2.81 9.04 -12.60
CA ASN A 85 2.33 10.37 -12.20
C ASN A 85 1.20 10.91 -13.09
N LYS A 86 0.96 10.33 -14.25
CA LYS A 86 -0.17 10.67 -15.13
C LYS A 86 -1.45 9.92 -14.80
N LEU A 87 -1.36 8.87 -13.98
CA LEU A 87 -2.52 8.09 -13.54
C LEU A 87 -3.33 8.90 -12.52
N THR A 88 -4.65 8.87 -12.69
CA THR A 88 -5.57 9.53 -11.77
C THR A 88 -6.33 8.46 -11.00
N PRO A 89 -6.10 8.31 -9.70
CA PRO A 89 -6.91 7.44 -8.86
C PRO A 89 -8.40 7.83 -8.86
N PRO A 90 -9.31 6.90 -8.57
CA PRO A 90 -10.74 7.19 -8.57
C PRO A 90 -11.14 8.18 -7.48
N HIS A 91 -12.32 8.80 -7.65
CA HIS A 91 -12.98 9.68 -6.68
C HIS A 91 -14.19 8.98 -6.06
N HIS A 92 -14.49 9.32 -4.80
CA HIS A 92 -15.70 8.90 -4.10
C HIS A 92 -16.34 10.09 -3.38
N ASP A 93 -17.64 10.31 -3.54
CA ASP A 93 -18.37 11.51 -3.05
C ASP A 93 -18.23 11.74 -1.53
N VAL A 94 -18.08 10.69 -0.75
CA VAL A 94 -17.97 10.77 0.72
C VAL A 94 -16.51 10.68 1.18
N LEU A 95 -15.71 9.78 0.60
CA LEU A 95 -14.33 9.52 1.02
C LEU A 95 -13.30 10.44 0.33
N GLY A 96 -13.72 11.19 -0.70
CA GLY A 96 -12.85 12.04 -1.49
C GLY A 96 -11.99 11.26 -2.50
N ASP A 97 -10.85 11.83 -2.86
CA ASP A 97 -9.97 11.25 -3.87
C ASP A 97 -9.15 10.07 -3.32
N GLY A 98 -9.00 9.04 -4.14
CA GLY A 98 -7.92 8.10 -3.98
C GLY A 98 -6.57 8.81 -4.18
N ILE A 99 -5.50 8.28 -3.58
CA ILE A 99 -4.15 8.87 -3.67
C ILE A 99 -3.18 7.79 -4.12
N LEU A 100 -2.24 8.14 -4.99
CA LEU A 100 -1.09 7.33 -5.36
C LEU A 100 0.14 8.23 -5.32
N GLU A 101 0.88 8.19 -4.22
CA GLU A 101 2.00 9.10 -3.96
C GLU A 101 3.32 8.34 -3.85
N LEU A 102 4.35 8.82 -4.56
CA LEU A 102 5.71 8.30 -4.46
C LEU A 102 6.33 8.74 -3.13
N VAL A 103 6.68 7.78 -2.28
CA VAL A 103 7.19 8.08 -0.92
C VAL A 103 8.65 7.66 -0.70
N ASP A 104 9.20 6.77 -1.53
CA ASP A 104 10.59 6.33 -1.40
C ASP A 104 11.15 5.84 -2.73
N VAL A 105 12.44 6.11 -2.99
CA VAL A 105 13.20 5.54 -4.12
C VAL A 105 14.57 5.12 -3.62
N LYS A 106 14.92 3.86 -3.87
CA LYS A 106 16.24 3.30 -3.54
C LYS A 106 16.86 2.61 -4.72
N SER A 107 18.15 2.82 -4.93
CA SER A 107 18.93 2.09 -5.93
C SER A 107 19.95 1.15 -5.28
N SER A 108 20.41 0.17 -6.03
CA SER A 108 21.48 -0.74 -5.62
C SER A 108 22.50 -0.88 -6.75
N PRO A 109 23.81 -1.02 -6.40
CA PRO A 109 24.38 -0.95 -5.05
C PRO A 109 24.36 0.45 -4.44
N TYR A 110 24.33 0.55 -3.11
CA TYR A 110 24.44 1.81 -2.39
C TYR A 110 25.48 1.70 -1.27
N PRO A 111 26.47 2.63 -1.19
CA PRO A 111 26.75 3.68 -2.18
C PRO A 111 27.25 3.10 -3.50
N GLY A 112 26.78 3.68 -4.62
CA GLY A 112 27.08 3.22 -5.97
C GLY A 112 28.35 3.83 -6.54
N ALA A 113 29.52 3.44 -6.03
CA ALA A 113 30.79 3.95 -6.52
C ALA A 113 31.12 3.40 -7.92
N SER A 114 31.27 4.27 -8.93
CA SER A 114 31.71 3.94 -10.29
C SER A 114 31.00 2.77 -11.00
N VAL A 115 29.77 2.46 -10.61
CA VAL A 115 28.97 1.37 -11.16
C VAL A 115 27.63 1.90 -11.67
N VAL A 116 27.21 1.46 -12.85
CA VAL A 116 25.84 1.64 -13.35
C VAL A 116 24.91 0.81 -12.49
N PRO A 117 23.89 1.41 -11.80
CA PRO A 117 23.01 0.66 -10.91
C PRO A 117 22.15 -0.33 -11.70
N ASP A 118 22.10 -1.56 -11.21
CA ASP A 118 21.38 -2.67 -11.82
C ASP A 118 20.03 -2.98 -11.17
N TYR A 119 19.71 -2.24 -10.11
CA TYR A 119 18.42 -2.34 -9.42
C TYR A 119 17.93 -0.98 -8.92
N CYS A 120 16.64 -0.73 -9.05
CA CYS A 120 15.99 0.41 -8.40
C CYS A 120 14.58 0.01 -7.96
N ARG A 121 14.21 0.45 -6.76
CA ARG A 121 12.90 0.25 -6.16
C ARG A 121 12.26 1.60 -5.85
N ALA A 122 11.02 1.77 -6.26
CA ALA A 122 10.16 2.88 -5.86
C ALA A 122 9.01 2.35 -5.02
N THR A 123 8.64 3.09 -3.97
CA THR A 123 7.53 2.74 -3.08
C THR A 123 6.48 3.83 -3.14
N TYR A 124 5.22 3.43 -3.31
CA TYR A 124 4.07 4.33 -3.38
C TYR A 124 3.11 4.06 -2.22
N ASP A 125 2.67 5.13 -1.55
CA ASP A 125 1.51 5.09 -0.66
C ASP A 125 0.23 5.24 -1.48
N ARG A 126 -0.68 4.28 -1.35
CA ARG A 126 -1.96 4.27 -2.05
C ARG A 126 -3.10 4.40 -1.04
N ARG A 127 -3.90 5.49 -1.12
CA ARG A 127 -5.13 5.62 -0.36
C ARG A 127 -6.28 5.04 -1.17
N LEU A 128 -6.85 3.97 -0.63
CA LEU A 128 -7.88 3.17 -1.28
C LEU A 128 -9.29 3.71 -0.99
N LEU A 129 -10.17 3.55 -1.94
CA LEU A 129 -11.60 3.79 -1.76
C LEU A 129 -12.34 2.48 -1.50
N THR A 130 -13.55 2.58 -1.00
CA THR A 130 -14.40 1.39 -0.80
C THR A 130 -14.67 0.69 -2.14
N GLY A 131 -14.65 -0.64 -2.14
CA GLY A 131 -14.85 -1.48 -3.32
C GLY A 131 -13.58 -1.74 -4.16
N GLU A 132 -12.47 -1.07 -3.88
CA GLU A 132 -11.20 -1.41 -4.54
C GLU A 132 -10.66 -2.75 -4.01
N THR A 133 -10.18 -3.60 -4.91
CA THR A 133 -9.58 -4.91 -4.61
C THR A 133 -8.09 -4.88 -4.92
N LYS A 134 -7.35 -5.89 -4.45
CA LYS A 134 -5.94 -6.04 -4.79
C LYS A 134 -5.70 -6.03 -6.30
N GLU A 135 -6.55 -6.71 -7.04
CA GLU A 135 -6.47 -6.83 -8.49
C GLU A 135 -6.76 -5.49 -9.17
N SER A 136 -7.85 -4.82 -8.79
CA SER A 136 -8.27 -3.56 -9.41
C SER A 136 -7.25 -2.43 -9.21
N VAL A 137 -6.51 -2.45 -8.12
CA VAL A 137 -5.50 -1.44 -7.79
C VAL A 137 -4.18 -1.67 -8.55
N LEU A 138 -3.74 -2.94 -8.70
CA LEU A 138 -2.51 -3.23 -9.43
C LEU A 138 -2.67 -3.27 -10.94
N ALA A 139 -3.86 -3.59 -11.46
CA ALA A 139 -4.08 -3.76 -12.90
C ALA A 139 -3.64 -2.56 -13.75
N PRO A 140 -3.98 -1.30 -13.44
CA PRO A 140 -3.53 -0.15 -14.23
C PRO A 140 -2.02 0.02 -14.25
N LEU A 141 -1.34 -0.31 -13.15
CA LEU A 141 0.12 -0.24 -13.04
C LEU A 141 0.78 -1.36 -13.83
N GLN A 142 0.23 -2.57 -13.77
CA GLN A 142 0.72 -3.71 -14.53
C GLN A 142 0.57 -3.47 -16.04
N GLU A 143 -0.59 -2.99 -16.49
CA GLU A 143 -0.85 -2.64 -17.89
C GLU A 143 0.11 -1.57 -18.39
N LEU A 144 0.40 -0.56 -17.58
CA LEU A 144 1.37 0.48 -17.89
C LEU A 144 2.78 -0.11 -18.06
N LEU A 145 3.23 -0.95 -17.12
CA LEU A 145 4.54 -1.60 -17.21
C LEU A 145 4.64 -2.52 -18.42
N ASP A 146 3.60 -3.31 -18.70
CA ASP A 146 3.56 -4.23 -19.85
C ASP A 146 3.67 -3.47 -21.17
N ARG A 147 3.00 -2.31 -21.30
CA ARG A 147 3.13 -1.42 -22.44
C ARG A 147 4.56 -0.88 -22.59
N MET A 148 5.12 -0.33 -21.50
CA MET A 148 6.47 0.23 -21.52
C MET A 148 7.54 -0.81 -21.82
N MET A 149 7.39 -2.04 -21.32
CA MET A 149 8.31 -3.15 -21.61
C MET A 149 8.22 -3.62 -23.08
N LYS A 150 7.07 -3.49 -23.73
CA LYS A 150 6.94 -3.75 -25.18
C LYS A 150 7.64 -2.69 -26.01
N GLU A 151 7.57 -1.42 -25.58
CA GLU A 151 8.19 -0.28 -26.28
C GLU A 151 9.72 -0.20 -26.05
N ASP A 152 10.21 -0.66 -24.90
CA ASP A 152 11.62 -0.67 -24.53
C ASP A 152 12.07 -2.09 -24.12
N PRO A 153 12.67 -2.87 -25.04
CA PRO A 153 13.12 -4.25 -24.75
C PRO A 153 14.18 -4.37 -23.65
N GLN A 154 14.85 -3.27 -23.29
CA GLN A 154 15.80 -3.24 -22.19
C GLN A 154 15.14 -2.96 -20.84
N LEU A 155 13.88 -2.53 -20.83
CA LEU A 155 13.13 -2.33 -19.59
C LEU A 155 12.71 -3.69 -19.04
N LYS A 156 13.10 -3.95 -17.80
CA LYS A 156 12.60 -5.06 -16.99
C LYS A 156 12.06 -4.48 -15.71
N ALA A 157 10.78 -4.64 -15.49
CA ALA A 157 10.09 -4.07 -14.33
C ALA A 157 9.06 -5.03 -13.75
N LYS A 158 8.72 -4.81 -12.48
CA LYS A 158 7.71 -5.56 -11.74
C LYS A 158 6.97 -4.61 -10.82
N VAL A 159 5.68 -4.87 -10.62
CA VAL A 159 4.86 -4.22 -9.58
C VAL A 159 4.28 -5.25 -8.64
N SER A 160 4.22 -4.93 -7.36
CA SER A 160 3.66 -5.80 -6.31
C SER A 160 3.24 -4.96 -5.10
N TYR A 161 2.49 -5.57 -4.18
CA TYR A 161 2.35 -4.99 -2.84
C TYR A 161 3.62 -5.21 -2.03
N ALA A 162 3.94 -4.25 -1.16
CA ALA A 162 4.97 -4.44 -0.15
C ALA A 162 4.52 -5.51 0.85
N VAL A 163 5.46 -6.32 1.31
CA VAL A 163 5.27 -7.26 2.42
C VAL A 163 5.91 -6.65 3.66
N GLY A 164 5.11 -6.44 4.69
CA GLY A 164 5.58 -6.01 5.99
C GLY A 164 5.88 -7.19 6.90
N GLN A 165 6.88 -7.03 7.76
CA GLN A 165 7.22 -7.99 8.81
C GLN A 165 7.51 -7.23 10.09
N GLU A 166 6.77 -7.56 11.17
CA GLU A 166 6.94 -6.95 12.47
C GLU A 166 7.15 -8.02 13.54
N LYS A 167 8.22 -7.86 14.33
CA LYS A 167 8.56 -8.80 15.38
C LYS A 167 7.88 -8.42 16.70
N CYS A 168 7.08 -9.33 17.24
CA CYS A 168 6.46 -9.17 18.55
C CYS A 168 7.47 -9.42 19.68
N TRP A 169 7.19 -8.90 20.87
CA TRP A 169 8.02 -9.11 22.07
C TRP A 169 8.13 -10.60 22.47
N THR A 170 7.15 -11.42 22.09
CA THR A 170 7.16 -12.88 22.29
C THR A 170 8.19 -13.61 21.44
N GLY A 171 8.75 -12.93 20.42
CA GLY A 171 9.63 -13.53 19.42
C GLY A 171 8.92 -13.93 18.13
N GLU A 172 7.59 -13.99 18.12
CA GLU A 172 6.78 -14.23 16.94
C GLU A 172 6.89 -13.07 15.94
N THR A 173 6.79 -13.38 14.65
CA THR A 173 6.79 -12.39 13.57
C THR A 173 5.44 -12.37 12.89
N ILE A 174 4.84 -11.21 12.79
CA ILE A 174 3.63 -10.97 12.00
C ILE A 174 4.08 -10.56 10.59
N GLU A 175 3.56 -11.25 9.57
CA GLU A 175 3.84 -10.93 8.17
C GLU A 175 2.54 -10.81 7.40
N ALA A 176 2.44 -9.76 6.55
CA ALA A 176 1.33 -9.63 5.61
C ALA A 176 1.69 -8.68 4.46
N GLU A 177 1.00 -8.84 3.33
CA GLU A 177 0.97 -7.80 2.31
C GLU A 177 0.31 -6.54 2.86
N ARG A 178 0.89 -5.39 2.55
CA ARG A 178 0.37 -4.08 2.96
C ARG A 178 -0.78 -3.66 2.03
N PHE A 179 -1.94 -4.26 2.24
CA PHE A 179 -3.19 -3.91 1.59
C PHE A 179 -4.34 -3.98 2.60
N PHE A 180 -4.89 -2.83 2.93
CA PHE A 180 -5.93 -2.63 3.94
C PHE A 180 -7.09 -1.90 3.29
N PRO A 181 -8.23 -2.58 3.00
CA PRO A 181 -9.33 -2.00 2.22
C PRO A 181 -10.01 -0.84 2.93
N GLY A 182 -10.51 0.11 2.16
CA GLY A 182 -11.42 1.14 2.65
C GLY A 182 -12.78 0.56 3.00
N TRP A 183 -13.50 1.24 3.89
CA TRP A 183 -14.85 0.85 4.27
C TRP A 183 -15.73 2.10 4.49
N LEU A 184 -17.03 1.92 4.30
CA LEU A 184 -18.01 2.99 4.50
C LEU A 184 -19.37 2.37 4.82
N PHE A 185 -20.00 2.84 5.89
CA PHE A 185 -21.36 2.51 6.27
C PHE A 185 -22.34 3.62 5.87
N GLY A 186 -23.60 3.25 5.65
CA GLY A 186 -24.67 4.20 5.37
C GLY A 186 -25.07 4.99 6.62
N LYS A 187 -25.20 6.31 6.49
CA LYS A 187 -25.66 7.17 7.61
C LYS A 187 -27.01 6.72 8.20
N ASN A 188 -27.89 6.15 7.39
CA ASN A 188 -29.24 5.77 7.77
C ASN A 188 -29.37 4.32 8.25
N GLU A 189 -28.26 3.61 8.41
CA GLU A 189 -28.29 2.27 8.99
C GLU A 189 -28.72 2.35 10.45
N ASP A 190 -29.61 1.46 10.88
CA ASP A 190 -30.22 1.51 12.22
C ASP A 190 -29.19 1.52 13.35
N TRP A 191 -28.16 0.72 13.23
CA TRP A 191 -27.08 0.68 14.23
C TRP A 191 -26.28 1.99 14.29
N VAL A 192 -26.02 2.65 13.15
CA VAL A 192 -25.37 3.96 13.09
C VAL A 192 -26.23 4.99 13.80
N GLN A 193 -27.54 5.02 13.53
CA GLN A 193 -28.49 5.92 14.17
C GLN A 193 -28.64 5.66 15.67
N ASN A 194 -28.55 4.41 16.10
CA ASN A 194 -28.66 4.04 17.52
C ASN A 194 -27.42 4.47 18.33
N ILE A 195 -26.21 4.44 17.74
CA ILE A 195 -25.01 4.92 18.42
C ILE A 195 -24.96 6.46 18.44
N TYR A 196 -25.54 7.12 17.43
CA TYR A 196 -25.52 8.57 17.31
C TYR A 196 -26.46 9.29 18.32
N LYS A 197 -27.48 8.61 18.80
CA LYS A 197 -28.43 9.12 19.82
C LYS A 197 -27.82 9.15 21.22
#